data_984ed5d9d45636f159cfdbc58df0d0cf
#
_entry.id   984ed5d9d45636f159cfdbc58df0d0cf
#
_cell.length_a   1.000
_cell.length_b   1.000
_cell.length_c   1.000
_cell.angle_alpha   90.00
_cell.angle_beta   90.00
_cell.angle_gamma   90.00
#
_symmetry.space_group_name_H-M   'P 1'
#
loop_
_entity.id
_entity.type
_entity.pdbx_description
1 polymer ?
#
loop_
_entity_poly.entity_id
_entity_poly.type
_entity_poly.pdbx_seq_one_letter_code
_entity_poly.pdbx_strand_id
1 'polypeptide(L)'
;MFMDNGSGQTEPRDWEQEFGASVAIFSALANPLRLAIAHHLVERPHSVSELHACLGISQPLASHHLRILREAHVVEGEQHGRTTIYKLLDHHISHIVKDVHEHTKHTGD
;
A
#
# COMPACT_ATOMS: atom_id res chain seq x y z
N MET A 1 4.66 -5.28 33.47
CA MET A 1 4.69 -4.71 33.40
C MET A 1 5.02 -4.10 33.09
N PHE A 2 5.04 -4.17 32.82
CA PHE A 2 5.18 -3.49 32.51
C PHE A 2 5.45 -2.57 32.42
N MET A 3 5.61 -2.14 32.31
CA MET A 3 5.79 -1.27 32.30
C MET A 3 5.95 -0.26 32.25
N ASP A 4 6.07 0.26 32.34
CA ASP A 4 6.29 1.22 32.42
C ASP A 4 6.82 1.99 32.30
N ASN A 5 7.18 2.38 32.08
CA ASN A 5 7.82 3.04 32.18
C ASN A 5 7.95 4.12 32.42
N GLY A 6 7.98 3.93 32.62
CA GLY A 6 8.18 5.00 33.51
C GLY A 6 7.92 6.30 32.88
N SER A 7 8.69 7.24 33.17
CA SER A 7 8.63 8.50 32.49
C SER A 7 8.55 8.26 30.99
N GLY A 8 7.88 9.12 30.28
CA GLY A 8 7.71 8.90 28.86
C GLY A 8 6.87 7.69 28.56
N GLN A 9 6.16 7.25 29.53
CA GLN A 9 5.32 6.10 29.34
C GLN A 9 4.20 6.40 28.38
N THR A 10 3.86 5.38 27.60
CA THR A 10 2.76 5.47 26.67
C THR A 10 1.45 5.52 27.44
N GLU A 11 0.65 6.52 27.14
CA GLU A 11 -0.71 6.55 27.66
C GLU A 11 -1.48 5.35 27.12
N PRO A 12 -2.53 4.90 27.82
CA PRO A 12 -3.28 3.75 27.34
C PRO A 12 -3.79 3.88 25.91
N ARG A 13 -3.95 5.09 25.41
CA ARG A 13 -4.47 5.30 24.05
C ARG A 13 -3.39 5.77 23.07
N ASP A 14 -2.14 5.78 23.48
CA ASP A 14 -1.06 6.23 22.58
C ASP A 14 -0.87 5.30 21.41
N TRP A 15 -1.27 4.04 21.55
CA TRP A 15 -1.18 3.09 20.45
C TRP A 15 -2.02 3.53 19.24
N GLU A 16 -3.07 4.29 19.46
CA GLU A 16 -3.87 4.80 18.36
C GLU A 16 -3.06 5.76 17.49
N GLN A 17 -2.25 6.60 18.12
CA GLN A 17 -1.40 7.52 17.37
C GLN A 17 -0.17 6.81 16.83
N GLU A 18 0.41 5.94 17.61
CA GLU A 18 1.64 5.25 17.23
C GLU A 18 1.42 4.41 15.98
N PHE A 19 0.29 3.71 15.90
CA PHE A 19 0.05 2.78 14.80
C PHE A 19 -0.95 3.27 13.77
N GLY A 20 -1.38 4.54 13.88
CA GLY A 20 -2.40 5.06 12.96
C GLY A 20 -1.96 5.02 11.50
N ALA A 21 -0.72 5.43 11.23
CA ALA A 21 -0.22 5.42 9.85
C ALA A 21 -0.09 4.00 9.31
N SER A 22 0.32 3.06 10.16
CA SER A 22 0.40 1.66 9.77
C SER A 22 -0.97 1.09 9.43
N VAL A 23 -1.95 1.42 10.26
CA VAL A 23 -3.32 0.97 10.03
C VAL A 23 -3.85 1.52 8.71
N ALA A 24 -3.54 2.78 8.40
CA ALA A 24 -3.96 3.38 7.14
C ALA A 24 -3.40 2.61 5.94
N ILE A 25 -2.15 2.16 6.05
CA ILE A 25 -1.54 1.37 4.98
C ILE A 25 -2.27 0.05 4.82
N PHE A 26 -2.50 -0.67 5.90
CA PHE A 26 -3.21 -1.95 5.82
C PHE A 26 -4.63 -1.77 5.33
N SER A 27 -5.30 -0.70 5.76
CA SER A 27 -6.65 -0.41 5.30
C SER A 27 -6.68 -0.15 3.79
N ALA A 28 -5.71 0.61 3.28
CA ALA A 28 -5.63 0.88 1.85
C ALA A 28 -5.37 -0.39 1.06
N LEU A 29 -4.63 -1.33 1.62
CA LEU A 29 -4.32 -2.59 0.95
C LEU A 29 -5.41 -3.65 1.10
N ALA A 30 -6.37 -3.43 1.99
CA ALA A 30 -7.41 -4.42 2.29
C ALA A 30 -8.54 -4.34 1.29
N ASN A 31 -8.21 -4.49 0.02
CA ASN A 31 -9.15 -4.45 -1.09
C ASN A 31 -8.49 -5.23 -2.24
N PRO A 32 -9.19 -6.20 -2.86
CA PRO A 32 -8.55 -7.05 -3.88
C PRO A 32 -7.95 -6.26 -5.04
N LEU A 33 -8.64 -5.23 -5.52
CA LEU A 33 -8.13 -4.47 -6.65
C LEU A 33 -6.91 -3.63 -6.26
N ARG A 34 -6.97 -2.99 -5.11
CA ARG A 34 -5.83 -2.20 -4.66
C ARG A 34 -4.62 -3.09 -4.36
N LEU A 35 -4.88 -4.27 -3.82
CA LEU A 35 -3.78 -5.21 -3.58
C LEU A 35 -3.19 -5.69 -4.91
N ALA A 36 -4.05 -5.93 -5.91
CA ALA A 36 -3.56 -6.31 -7.24
C ALA A 36 -2.72 -5.20 -7.87
N ILE A 37 -3.15 -3.96 -7.74
CA ILE A 37 -2.37 -2.82 -8.23
C ILE A 37 -1.01 -2.80 -7.56
N ALA A 38 -1.00 -2.87 -6.23
CA ALA A 38 0.26 -2.83 -5.48
C ALA A 38 1.17 -3.99 -5.89
N HIS A 39 0.61 -5.17 -6.12
CA HIS A 39 1.39 -6.33 -6.52
C HIS A 39 2.04 -6.14 -7.89
N HIS A 40 1.32 -5.54 -8.84
CA HIS A 40 1.92 -5.19 -10.12
C HIS A 40 3.09 -4.23 -9.96
N LEU A 41 2.96 -3.30 -9.00
CA LEU A 41 4.00 -2.30 -8.76
C LEU A 41 5.22 -2.89 -8.03
N VAL A 42 5.09 -4.08 -7.45
CA VAL A 42 6.27 -4.76 -6.89
C VAL A 42 7.30 -5.02 -8.00
N GLU A 43 6.82 -5.37 -9.20
CA GLU A 43 7.71 -5.71 -10.30
C GLU A 43 8.39 -4.49 -10.90
N ARG A 44 7.63 -3.44 -11.13
CA ARG A 44 8.17 -2.20 -11.70
C ARG A 44 7.12 -1.09 -11.63
N PRO A 45 7.53 0.15 -11.83
CA PRO A 45 6.57 1.25 -11.93
C PRO A 45 5.65 1.09 -13.14
N HIS A 46 4.45 1.63 -13.01
CA HIS A 46 3.43 1.56 -14.06
C HIS A 46 2.69 2.88 -14.17
N SER A 47 2.25 3.22 -15.37
CA SER A 47 1.30 4.31 -15.59
C SER A 47 -0.12 3.82 -15.32
N VAL A 48 -1.07 4.77 -15.22
CA VAL A 48 -2.49 4.43 -15.11
C VAL A 48 -2.93 3.59 -16.32
N SER A 49 -2.46 3.99 -17.53
CA SER A 49 -2.81 3.25 -18.74
C SER A 49 -2.33 1.82 -18.69
N GLU A 50 -1.12 1.60 -18.18
CA GLU A 50 -0.59 0.25 -18.08
C GLU A 50 -1.39 -0.59 -17.08
N LEU A 51 -1.75 0.00 -15.95
CA LEU A 51 -2.53 -0.71 -14.94
C LEU A 51 -3.93 -1.01 -15.45
N HIS A 52 -4.55 -0.05 -16.14
CA HIS A 52 -5.83 -0.24 -16.79
C HIS A 52 -5.79 -1.45 -17.74
N ALA A 53 -4.76 -1.54 -18.56
CA ALA A 53 -4.63 -2.63 -19.52
C ALA A 53 -4.34 -3.96 -18.82
N CYS A 54 -3.44 -3.96 -17.84
CA CYS A 54 -3.06 -5.18 -17.14
C CYS A 54 -4.20 -5.79 -16.35
N LEU A 55 -5.04 -4.95 -15.74
CA LEU A 55 -6.06 -5.42 -14.82
C LEU A 55 -7.46 -5.48 -15.42
N GLY A 56 -7.62 -4.98 -16.65
CA GLY A 56 -8.93 -5.00 -17.29
C GLY A 56 -9.96 -4.12 -16.63
N ILE A 57 -9.53 -2.99 -16.07
CA ILE A 57 -10.41 -2.03 -15.39
C ILE A 57 -10.38 -0.71 -16.14
N SER A 58 -11.36 0.15 -15.88
CA SER A 58 -11.38 1.46 -16.51
C SER A 58 -10.27 2.35 -15.96
N GLN A 59 -9.85 3.34 -16.74
CA GLN A 59 -8.84 4.28 -16.26
C GLN A 59 -9.33 5.12 -15.07
N PRO A 60 -10.59 5.61 -15.05
CA PRO A 60 -11.07 6.32 -13.87
C PRO A 60 -11.05 5.46 -12.62
N LEU A 61 -11.35 4.16 -12.74
CA LEU A 61 -11.31 3.26 -11.59
C LEU A 61 -9.87 3.08 -11.10
N ALA A 62 -8.94 2.87 -12.04
CA ALA A 62 -7.52 2.76 -11.68
C ALA A 62 -7.04 4.01 -10.97
N SER A 63 -7.39 5.19 -11.51
CA SER A 63 -7.00 6.46 -10.91
C SER A 63 -7.58 6.63 -9.51
N HIS A 64 -8.82 6.22 -9.32
CA HIS A 64 -9.49 6.31 -8.03
C HIS A 64 -8.74 5.50 -6.97
N HIS A 65 -8.41 4.27 -7.30
CA HIS A 65 -7.71 3.40 -6.34
C HIS A 65 -6.26 3.83 -6.12
N LEU A 66 -5.60 4.35 -7.15
CA LEU A 66 -4.26 4.88 -6.98
C LEU A 66 -4.24 6.10 -6.06
N ARG A 67 -5.31 6.92 -6.10
CA ARG A 67 -5.39 8.06 -5.19
C ARG A 67 -5.48 7.59 -3.75
N ILE A 68 -6.30 6.57 -3.49
CA ILE A 68 -6.43 6.01 -2.14
C ILE A 68 -5.08 5.48 -1.66
N LEU A 69 -4.38 4.74 -2.52
CA LEU A 69 -3.07 4.19 -2.18
C LEU A 69 -2.04 5.30 -1.94
N ARG A 70 -2.11 6.38 -2.71
CA ARG A 70 -1.17 7.48 -2.55
C ARG A 70 -1.44 8.24 -1.25
N GLU A 71 -2.70 8.45 -0.91
CA GLU A 71 -3.05 9.15 0.33
C GLU A 71 -2.61 8.36 1.55
N ALA A 72 -2.55 7.04 1.45
CA ALA A 72 -2.09 6.19 2.54
C ALA A 72 -0.59 5.97 2.53
N HIS A 73 0.13 6.61 1.59
CA HIS A 73 1.58 6.49 1.46
C HIS A 73 2.05 5.08 1.09
N VAL A 74 1.23 4.38 0.32
CA VAL A 74 1.62 3.08 -0.24
C VAL A 74 2.34 3.26 -1.56
N VAL A 75 1.89 4.23 -2.36
CA VAL A 75 2.49 4.51 -3.67
C VAL A 75 2.79 5.99 -3.77
N GLU A 76 3.68 6.32 -4.71
CA GLU A 76 3.90 7.70 -5.10
C GLU A 76 3.85 7.79 -6.61
N GLY A 77 3.45 8.98 -7.10
CA GLY A 77 3.38 9.23 -8.52
C GLY A 77 4.45 10.21 -8.94
N GLU A 78 5.05 9.98 -10.09
CA GLU A 78 6.07 10.86 -10.64
C GLU A 78 5.64 11.27 -12.04
N GLN A 79 5.64 12.58 -12.29
CA GLN A 79 5.19 13.12 -13.56
C GLN A 79 6.29 12.99 -14.59
N HIS A 80 5.97 12.38 -15.72
CA HIS A 80 6.87 12.26 -16.88
C HIS A 80 6.13 12.79 -18.08
N GLY A 81 6.31 14.08 -18.36
CA GLY A 81 5.56 14.74 -19.41
C GLY A 81 4.09 14.78 -19.03
N ARG A 82 3.24 14.20 -19.86
CA ARG A 82 1.80 14.16 -19.61
C ARG A 82 1.36 12.89 -18.89
N THR A 83 2.31 12.02 -18.57
CA THR A 83 2.03 10.72 -17.97
C THR A 83 2.53 10.72 -16.53
N THR A 84 1.73 10.19 -15.62
CA THR A 84 2.16 9.94 -14.26
C THR A 84 2.52 8.46 -14.13
N ILE A 85 3.72 8.20 -13.64
CA ILE A 85 4.21 6.85 -13.39
C ILE A 85 4.13 6.61 -11.89
N TYR A 86 3.50 5.51 -11.50
CA TYR A 86 3.33 5.17 -10.09
C TYR A 86 4.28 4.04 -9.71
N LYS A 87 4.78 4.14 -8.49
CA LYS A 87 5.64 3.10 -7.92
C LYS A 87 5.32 2.96 -6.43
N LEU A 88 5.69 1.82 -5.86
CA LEU A 88 5.58 1.64 -4.42
C LEU A 88 6.52 2.61 -3.73
N LEU A 89 6.11 3.10 -2.55
CA LEU A 89 6.85 4.16 -1.88
C LEU A 89 8.26 3.73 -1.52
N ASP A 90 8.42 2.50 -1.03
CA ASP A 90 9.73 2.00 -0.66
C ASP A 90 9.72 0.47 -0.64
N HIS A 91 10.90 -0.09 -0.32
CA HIS A 91 11.03 -1.56 -0.31
C HIS A 91 10.30 -2.22 0.85
N HIS A 92 10.00 -1.49 1.92
CA HIS A 92 9.22 -2.06 3.02
C HIS A 92 7.81 -2.41 2.55
N ILE A 93 7.19 -1.50 1.80
CA ILE A 93 5.87 -1.75 1.23
C ILE A 93 5.94 -2.91 0.25
N SER A 94 6.97 -2.93 -0.59
CA SER A 94 7.14 -4.00 -1.56
C SER A 94 7.23 -5.37 -0.87
N HIS A 95 8.00 -5.45 0.21
CA HIS A 95 8.15 -6.71 0.95
C HIS A 95 6.83 -7.16 1.57
N ILE A 96 6.06 -6.24 2.14
CA ILE A 96 4.78 -6.58 2.76
C ILE A 96 3.84 -7.16 1.71
N VAL A 97 3.70 -6.49 0.58
CA VAL A 97 2.78 -6.92 -0.49
C VAL A 97 3.20 -8.27 -1.03
N LYS A 98 4.48 -8.42 -1.33
CA LYS A 98 5.01 -9.65 -1.88
C LYS A 98 4.89 -10.80 -0.89
N ASP A 99 5.28 -10.59 0.35
CA ASP A 99 5.33 -11.65 1.33
C ASP A 99 3.93 -12.14 1.71
N VAL A 100 2.97 -11.25 1.84
CA VAL A 100 1.60 -11.65 2.12
C VAL A 100 1.07 -12.53 0.98
N HIS A 101 1.32 -12.15 -0.25
CA HIS A 101 0.87 -12.93 -1.40
C HIS A 101 1.53 -14.33 -1.41
N GLU A 102 2.84 -14.38 -1.18
CA GLU A 102 3.55 -15.65 -1.12
C GLU A 102 3.02 -16.52 0.01
N HIS A 103 2.73 -15.91 1.14
CA HIS A 103 2.19 -16.65 2.29
C HIS A 103 0.87 -17.32 1.91
N THR A 104 -0.04 -16.61 1.25
CA THR A 104 -1.34 -17.17 0.91
C THR A 104 -1.24 -18.27 -0.14
N LYS A 105 -0.24 -18.22 -1.00
CA LYS A 105 -0.03 -19.27 -1.98
C LYS A 105 0.37 -20.57 -1.31
N HIS A 106 1.15 -20.48 -0.23
CA HIS A 106 1.58 -21.67 0.49
C HIS A 106 0.45 -22.24 1.33
N THR A 107 -0.37 -21.40 1.94
CA THR A 107 -1.45 -21.87 2.80
C THR A 107 -2.69 -22.26 2.03
N GLY A 108 -2.82 -21.80 0.81
CA GLY A 108 -3.98 -22.10 -0.02
C GLY A 108 -3.94 -23.50 -0.61
N ASP A 109 -2.82 -24.15 -0.50
CA ASP A 109 -2.66 -25.51 -0.98
C ASP A 109 -3.06 -26.49 0.11
#